data_7a8c64cad10a0be5b370b307babfa1bd
#
_entry.id   7a8c64cad10a0be5b370b307babfa1bd
#
_cell.length_a   1.000
_cell.length_b   1.000
_cell.length_c   1.000
_cell.angle_alpha   90.00
_cell.angle_beta   90.00
_cell.angle_gamma   90.00
#
_symmetry.space_group_name_H-M   'P 1'
#
loop_
_entity.id
_entity.type
_entity.pdbx_description
1 polymer ?
#
loop_
_entity_poly.entity_id
_entity_poly.type
_entity_poly.pdbx_seq_one_letter_code
_entity_poly.pdbx_strand_id
1 'polypeptide(L)'
;MKNPLRKRIPRELKGEFGKYLVVFILMVTTIGMVSGFLVADGSMIQAYNEGFEKYNIEDGNFRTGERLYRGQREAIEEKGVKVYENYYIEDTLTNGSTMRFFKNRTDVNKVCLMDGKLAEKTGEIAIDRMYADNNDLKIGDTLEDGTKSWTVTGLVALSDYSCLFQNNSDTMFDAVKFGVGLVTEEEFDTLDQDKLQYNYAWTYNEKPQSEIEEKDVSEDLMKAMGKVVTLENFVPQYQNQAIIFTGDDMGSDKAMMVML
;
A
#
# COMPACT_ATOMS: atom_id res chain seq x y z
N MET A 1 -23.46 -33.74 55.37
CA MET A 1 -23.37 -34.82 54.34
C MET A 1 -22.34 -34.44 53.29
N LYS A 2 -21.26 -35.22 53.13
CA LYS A 2 -20.22 -34.94 52.08
C LYS A 2 -20.81 -35.33 50.74
N ASN A 3 -20.91 -34.36 49.80
CA ASN A 3 -21.49 -34.55 48.48
C ASN A 3 -20.73 -35.66 47.72
N PRO A 4 -21.38 -36.80 47.37
CA PRO A 4 -20.73 -37.96 46.73
C PRO A 4 -20.12 -37.61 45.34
N LEU A 5 -20.60 -36.58 44.68
CA LEU A 5 -20.09 -36.13 43.39
C LEU A 5 -18.63 -35.59 43.48
N ARG A 6 -18.25 -34.96 44.61
CA ARG A 6 -16.88 -34.46 44.80
C ARG A 6 -15.81 -35.56 44.84
N LYS A 7 -16.16 -36.78 45.13
CA LYS A 7 -15.23 -37.93 45.10
C LYS A 7 -15.21 -38.66 43.74
N ARG A 8 -16.28 -38.52 42.98
CA ARG A 8 -16.43 -39.17 41.66
C ARG A 8 -15.62 -38.46 40.58
N ILE A 9 -15.66 -37.13 40.56
CA ILE A 9 -14.96 -36.30 39.56
C ILE A 9 -13.46 -36.60 39.47
N PRO A 10 -12.66 -36.60 40.56
CA PRO A 10 -11.23 -36.93 40.48
C PRO A 10 -10.93 -38.36 40.05
N ARG A 11 -11.87 -39.30 40.32
CA ARG A 11 -11.71 -40.70 39.94
C ARG A 11 -11.97 -40.95 38.47
N GLU A 12 -12.98 -40.28 37.89
CA GLU A 12 -13.25 -40.28 36.45
C GLU A 12 -12.14 -39.56 35.68
N LEU A 13 -11.69 -38.42 36.20
CA LEU A 13 -10.56 -37.69 35.59
C LEU A 13 -9.29 -38.54 35.50
N LYS A 14 -9.02 -39.34 36.54
CA LYS A 14 -7.86 -40.24 36.56
C LYS A 14 -8.03 -41.47 35.65
N GLY A 15 -9.26 -42.00 35.55
CA GLY A 15 -9.57 -43.16 34.71
C GLY A 15 -9.58 -42.84 33.21
N GLU A 16 -9.96 -41.64 32.84
CA GLU A 16 -10.08 -41.19 31.44
C GLU A 16 -9.18 -39.97 31.10
N PHE A 17 -8.07 -39.85 31.82
CA PHE A 17 -7.16 -38.69 31.70
C PHE A 17 -6.79 -38.36 30.27
N GLY A 18 -6.53 -39.37 29.43
CA GLY A 18 -6.17 -39.18 28.03
C GLY A 18 -7.26 -38.46 27.22
N LYS A 19 -8.54 -38.76 27.46
CA LYS A 19 -9.65 -38.11 26.75
C LYS A 19 -9.75 -36.61 27.16
N TYR A 20 -9.71 -36.37 28.46
CA TYR A 20 -9.76 -34.98 28.97
C TYR A 20 -8.55 -34.16 28.55
N LEU A 21 -7.35 -34.76 28.49
CA LEU A 21 -6.14 -34.12 28.02
C LEU A 21 -6.27 -33.71 26.55
N VAL A 22 -6.79 -34.59 25.69
CA VAL A 22 -6.98 -34.27 24.26
C VAL A 22 -7.97 -33.13 24.10
N VAL A 23 -9.11 -33.14 24.80
CA VAL A 23 -10.10 -32.05 24.76
C VAL A 23 -9.51 -30.78 25.27
N PHE A 24 -8.73 -30.80 26.35
CA PHE A 24 -8.05 -29.61 26.90
C PHE A 24 -7.05 -29.02 25.90
N ILE A 25 -6.20 -29.86 25.30
CA ILE A 25 -5.23 -29.41 24.28
C ILE A 25 -5.96 -28.79 23.10
N LEU A 26 -7.03 -29.45 22.61
CA LEU A 26 -7.85 -28.93 21.52
C LEU A 26 -8.43 -27.55 21.85
N MET A 27 -9.01 -27.37 23.02
CA MET A 27 -9.56 -26.08 23.47
C MET A 27 -8.46 -25.00 23.57
N VAL A 28 -7.32 -25.32 24.19
CA VAL A 28 -6.21 -24.38 24.33
C VAL A 28 -5.66 -23.98 22.96
N THR A 29 -5.49 -24.95 22.05
CA THR A 29 -5.01 -24.69 20.69
C THR A 29 -5.99 -23.81 19.91
N THR A 30 -7.29 -24.15 19.97
CA THR A 30 -8.34 -23.38 19.27
C THR A 30 -8.42 -21.93 19.79
N ILE A 31 -8.49 -21.76 21.12
CA ILE A 31 -8.54 -20.42 21.72
C ILE A 31 -7.25 -19.65 21.43
N GLY A 32 -6.09 -20.29 21.53
CA GLY A 32 -4.80 -19.67 21.24
C GLY A 32 -4.68 -19.21 19.78
N MET A 33 -5.14 -20.05 18.85
CA MET A 33 -5.14 -19.75 17.42
C MET A 33 -6.07 -18.56 17.11
N VAL A 34 -7.32 -18.60 17.54
CA VAL A 34 -8.28 -17.51 17.30
C VAL A 34 -7.81 -16.20 17.95
N SER A 35 -7.34 -16.26 19.20
CA SER A 35 -6.82 -15.07 19.88
C SER A 35 -5.58 -14.50 19.18
N GLY A 36 -4.68 -15.37 18.71
CA GLY A 36 -3.49 -14.98 17.98
C GLY A 36 -3.82 -14.25 16.68
N PHE A 37 -4.76 -14.78 15.91
CA PHE A 37 -5.23 -14.12 14.69
C PHE A 37 -5.86 -12.75 14.96
N LEU A 38 -6.76 -12.64 15.94
CA LEU A 38 -7.41 -11.36 16.26
C LEU A 38 -6.43 -10.29 16.72
N VAL A 39 -5.37 -10.67 17.45
CA VAL A 39 -4.32 -9.72 17.87
C VAL A 39 -3.45 -9.31 16.68
N ALA A 40 -3.06 -10.26 15.83
CA ALA A 40 -2.26 -9.98 14.64
C ALA A 40 -3.01 -9.05 13.68
N ASP A 41 -4.27 -9.36 13.37
CA ASP A 41 -5.13 -8.57 12.52
C ASP A 41 -5.35 -7.15 13.06
N GLY A 42 -5.64 -7.01 14.37
CA GLY A 42 -5.74 -5.70 15.01
C GLY A 42 -4.47 -4.86 14.90
N SER A 43 -3.29 -5.49 15.03
CA SER A 43 -2.00 -4.81 14.90
C SER A 43 -1.71 -4.41 13.45
N MET A 44 -2.09 -5.22 12.47
CA MET A 44 -1.94 -4.92 11.05
C MET A 44 -2.83 -3.76 10.62
N ILE A 45 -4.10 -3.76 11.01
CA ILE A 45 -5.03 -2.63 10.75
C ILE A 45 -4.52 -1.35 11.39
N GLN A 46 -4.03 -1.42 12.63
CA GLN A 46 -3.46 -0.25 13.29
C GLN A 46 -2.25 0.30 12.52
N ALA A 47 -1.31 -0.55 12.15
CA ALA A 47 -0.12 -0.16 11.39
C ALA A 47 -0.47 0.42 10.00
N TYR A 48 -1.48 -0.16 9.34
CA TYR A 48 -2.01 0.35 8.08
C TYR A 48 -2.56 1.78 8.24
N ASN A 49 -3.43 2.00 9.23
CA ASN A 49 -4.02 3.31 9.47
C ASN A 49 -2.99 4.37 9.90
N GLU A 50 -2.05 4.00 10.79
CA GLU A 50 -0.95 4.89 11.19
C GLU A 50 -0.01 5.24 10.02
N GLY A 51 0.07 4.36 9.02
CA GLY A 51 0.84 4.57 7.81
C GLY A 51 0.42 5.80 7.03
N PHE A 52 -0.87 6.11 6.98
CA PHE A 52 -1.39 7.27 6.24
C PHE A 52 -0.81 8.60 6.76
N GLU A 53 -0.78 8.80 8.07
CA GLU A 53 -0.18 10.00 8.66
C GLU A 53 1.35 9.97 8.60
N LYS A 54 1.95 8.84 8.99
CA LYS A 54 3.40 8.69 9.09
C LYS A 54 4.11 8.95 7.76
N TYR A 55 3.53 8.47 6.67
CA TYR A 55 4.10 8.58 5.34
C TYR A 55 3.47 9.69 4.49
N ASN A 56 2.56 10.48 5.08
CA ASN A 56 1.84 11.55 4.38
C ASN A 56 1.25 11.06 3.07
N ILE A 57 0.39 10.04 3.16
CA ILE A 57 -0.22 9.42 1.98
C ILE A 57 -1.24 10.38 1.38
N GLU A 58 -1.27 10.45 0.07
CA GLU A 58 -2.17 11.27 -0.72
C GLU A 58 -3.65 11.01 -0.38
N ASP A 59 -4.47 12.07 -0.38
CA ASP A 59 -5.92 11.94 -0.31
C ASP A 59 -6.53 11.67 -1.71
N GLY A 60 -5.68 11.68 -2.72
CA GLY A 60 -5.97 11.23 -4.07
C GLY A 60 -4.93 11.69 -5.08
N ASN A 61 -5.10 11.25 -6.32
CA ASN A 61 -4.22 11.65 -7.43
C ASN A 61 -5.02 12.00 -8.69
N PHE A 62 -4.39 12.74 -9.57
CA PHE A 62 -4.92 13.03 -10.89
C PHE A 62 -3.79 13.11 -11.91
N ARG A 63 -4.13 12.87 -13.17
CA ARG A 63 -3.19 12.95 -14.29
C ARG A 63 -3.68 13.95 -15.33
N THR A 64 -2.71 14.63 -15.95
CA THR A 64 -2.93 15.58 -17.05
C THR A 64 -2.04 15.21 -18.22
N GLY A 65 -2.43 15.58 -19.44
CA GLY A 65 -1.63 15.35 -20.64
C GLY A 65 -0.36 16.22 -20.72
N GLU A 66 -0.33 17.31 -19.95
CA GLU A 66 0.79 18.26 -19.95
C GLU A 66 1.13 18.67 -18.50
N ARG A 67 2.36 19.16 -18.31
CA ARG A 67 2.77 19.71 -17.01
C ARG A 67 1.94 20.92 -16.64
N LEU A 68 1.45 20.97 -15.39
CA LEU A 68 0.78 22.14 -14.85
C LEU A 68 1.72 23.34 -14.81
N TYR A 69 1.26 24.46 -15.31
CA TYR A 69 1.94 25.72 -15.04
C TYR A 69 1.45 26.34 -13.73
N ARG A 70 2.24 27.26 -13.20
CA ARG A 70 2.08 27.83 -11.86
C ARG A 70 0.65 28.31 -11.58
N GLY A 71 0.02 29.04 -12.50
CA GLY A 71 -1.33 29.57 -12.29
C GLY A 71 -2.41 28.49 -12.22
N GLN A 72 -2.26 27.36 -12.95
CA GLN A 72 -3.17 26.22 -12.85
C GLN A 72 -3.04 25.54 -11.49
N ARG A 73 -1.81 25.33 -11.03
CA ARG A 73 -1.55 24.74 -9.72
C ARG A 73 -2.12 25.62 -8.60
N GLU A 74 -1.85 26.93 -8.61
CA GLU A 74 -2.39 27.86 -7.64
C GLU A 74 -3.94 27.86 -7.64
N ALA A 75 -4.58 27.85 -8.81
CA ALA A 75 -6.04 27.80 -8.93
C ALA A 75 -6.65 26.47 -8.40
N ILE A 76 -5.92 25.37 -8.49
CA ILE A 76 -6.32 24.09 -7.88
C ILE A 76 -6.14 24.15 -6.35
N GLU A 77 -5.02 24.64 -5.88
CA GLU A 77 -4.70 24.74 -4.44
C GLU A 77 -5.64 25.69 -3.70
N GLU A 78 -6.19 26.73 -4.37
CA GLU A 78 -7.27 27.59 -3.84
C GLU A 78 -8.56 26.83 -3.52
N LYS A 79 -8.71 25.58 -3.97
CA LYS A 79 -9.88 24.73 -3.66
C LYS A 79 -9.74 23.96 -2.35
N GLY A 80 -8.71 24.28 -1.54
CA GLY A 80 -8.51 23.67 -0.22
C GLY A 80 -7.68 22.41 -0.24
N VAL A 81 -6.85 22.23 -1.26
CA VAL A 81 -5.90 21.12 -1.38
C VAL A 81 -4.48 21.63 -1.59
N LYS A 82 -3.50 20.79 -1.26
CA LYS A 82 -2.11 20.99 -1.63
C LYS A 82 -1.73 19.96 -2.69
N VAL A 83 -1.07 20.41 -3.76
CA VAL A 83 -0.72 19.59 -4.91
C VAL A 83 0.78 19.29 -4.91
N TYR A 84 1.12 18.04 -5.22
CA TYR A 84 2.49 17.55 -5.29
C TYR A 84 2.76 16.89 -6.65
N GLU A 85 3.92 17.13 -7.22
CA GLU A 85 4.39 16.40 -8.40
C GLU A 85 4.72 14.96 -7.99
N ASN A 86 4.02 14.00 -8.56
CA ASN A 86 4.24 12.57 -8.35
C ASN A 86 4.36 11.87 -9.72
N TYR A 87 5.22 12.44 -10.57
CA TYR A 87 5.46 11.96 -11.93
C TYR A 87 6.09 10.59 -11.93
N TYR A 88 5.76 9.81 -12.96
CA TYR A 88 6.36 8.50 -13.14
C TYR A 88 6.63 8.20 -14.62
N ILE A 89 7.51 7.24 -14.84
CA ILE A 89 7.78 6.63 -16.14
C ILE A 89 7.60 5.14 -15.98
N GLU A 90 6.92 4.49 -16.93
CA GLU A 90 6.85 3.03 -16.99
C GLU A 90 7.75 2.51 -18.08
N ASP A 91 8.51 1.47 -17.76
CA ASP A 91 9.29 0.73 -18.74
C ASP A 91 9.21 -0.77 -18.51
N THR A 92 9.39 -1.51 -19.62
CA THR A 92 9.37 -2.98 -19.59
C THR A 92 10.78 -3.49 -19.35
N LEU A 93 10.96 -4.27 -18.30
CA LEU A 93 12.22 -4.90 -17.96
C LEU A 93 12.47 -6.16 -18.80
N THR A 94 13.72 -6.60 -18.86
CA THR A 94 14.15 -7.80 -19.60
C THR A 94 13.50 -9.09 -19.12
N ASN A 95 13.04 -9.14 -17.87
CA ASN A 95 12.25 -10.25 -17.32
C ASN A 95 10.77 -10.25 -17.77
N GLY A 96 10.35 -9.26 -18.57
CA GLY A 96 9.00 -9.10 -19.08
C GLY A 96 8.02 -8.43 -18.11
N SER A 97 8.48 -7.95 -16.96
CA SER A 97 7.66 -7.14 -16.03
C SER A 97 7.69 -5.66 -16.42
N THR A 98 6.70 -4.89 -15.95
CA THR A 98 6.69 -3.43 -16.04
C THR A 98 7.16 -2.84 -14.73
N MET A 99 8.14 -1.95 -14.79
CA MET A 99 8.57 -1.15 -13.64
C MET A 99 8.08 0.29 -13.78
N ARG A 100 7.41 0.79 -12.74
CA ARG A 100 7.02 2.19 -12.62
C ARG A 100 8.06 2.91 -11.79
N PHE A 101 8.81 3.79 -12.43
CA PHE A 101 9.87 4.56 -11.82
C PHE A 101 9.34 5.88 -11.28
N PHE A 102 9.65 6.17 -10.02
CA PHE A 102 9.43 7.47 -9.38
C PHE A 102 10.76 8.05 -8.92
N LYS A 103 10.80 9.38 -8.75
CA LYS A 103 11.87 10.02 -7.96
C LYS A 103 11.75 9.64 -6.49
N ASN A 104 12.85 9.67 -5.75
CA ASN A 104 12.81 9.56 -4.29
C ASN A 104 11.82 10.58 -3.70
N ARG A 105 10.94 10.12 -2.82
CA ARG A 105 9.81 10.90 -2.30
C ARG A 105 10.12 11.44 -0.91
N THR A 106 9.95 12.75 -0.71
CA THR A 106 10.27 13.44 0.55
C THR A 106 9.05 14.09 1.20
N ASP A 107 8.05 14.49 0.42
CA ASP A 107 6.93 15.30 0.87
C ASP A 107 5.64 14.50 1.03
N VAL A 108 5.20 13.81 -0.02
CA VAL A 108 3.99 13.01 -0.09
C VAL A 108 4.33 11.57 -0.48
N ASN A 109 3.49 10.62 -0.10
CA ASN A 109 3.68 9.20 -0.37
C ASN A 109 5.09 8.72 0.00
N LYS A 110 5.54 9.12 1.18
CA LYS A 110 6.86 8.71 1.69
C LYS A 110 6.90 7.20 1.85
N VAL A 111 8.07 6.64 1.61
CA VAL A 111 8.23 5.20 1.65
C VAL A 111 8.75 4.71 2.99
N CYS A 112 8.42 3.48 3.34
CA CYS A 112 9.02 2.77 4.45
C CYS A 112 10.22 1.98 3.93
N LEU A 113 11.44 2.37 4.28
CA LEU A 113 12.62 1.58 3.99
C LEU A 113 12.62 0.33 4.88
N MET A 114 12.53 -0.84 4.26
CA MET A 114 12.48 -2.14 4.94
C MET A 114 13.87 -2.75 5.10
N ASP A 115 14.71 -2.61 4.06
CA ASP A 115 16.09 -3.10 4.07
C ASP A 115 16.96 -2.28 3.12
N GLY A 116 18.27 -2.21 3.38
CA GLY A 116 19.22 -1.48 2.56
C GLY A 116 19.11 0.04 2.66
N LYS A 117 19.15 0.74 1.51
CA LYS A 117 19.06 2.19 1.42
C LYS A 117 18.32 2.62 0.15
N LEU A 118 17.76 3.84 0.15
CA LEU A 118 17.25 4.46 -1.07
C LEU A 118 18.39 4.72 -2.06
N ALA A 119 18.04 4.86 -3.34
CA ALA A 119 19.00 5.25 -4.37
C ALA A 119 19.65 6.60 -4.04
N GLU A 120 20.99 6.67 -4.08
CA GLU A 120 21.78 7.88 -3.79
C GLU A 120 22.51 8.41 -5.03
N LYS A 121 22.63 7.59 -6.08
CA LYS A 121 23.30 7.97 -7.33
C LYS A 121 22.63 7.28 -8.53
N THR A 122 22.99 7.72 -9.73
CA THR A 122 22.57 7.11 -10.99
C THR A 122 22.96 5.63 -11.06
N GLY A 123 22.09 4.81 -11.66
CA GLY A 123 22.25 3.36 -11.73
C GLY A 123 21.90 2.61 -10.43
N GLU A 124 21.34 3.29 -9.43
CA GLU A 124 20.78 2.68 -8.22
C GLU A 124 19.25 2.77 -8.23
N ILE A 125 18.60 1.76 -7.65
CA ILE A 125 17.14 1.69 -7.48
C ILE A 125 16.76 1.08 -6.13
N ALA A 126 15.77 1.64 -5.46
CA ALA A 126 15.07 0.96 -4.38
C ALA A 126 13.71 0.47 -4.91
N ILE A 127 13.39 -0.80 -4.70
CA ILE A 127 12.20 -1.43 -5.27
C ILE A 127 11.21 -1.87 -4.20
N ASP A 128 9.94 -1.98 -4.60
CA ASP A 128 8.92 -2.54 -3.72
C ASP A 128 9.28 -3.97 -3.30
N ARG A 129 9.10 -4.27 -1.99
CA ARG A 129 9.45 -5.57 -1.41
C ARG A 129 8.59 -6.70 -1.98
N MET A 130 7.30 -6.47 -2.23
CA MET A 130 6.43 -7.51 -2.77
C MET A 130 6.86 -7.91 -4.19
N TYR A 131 7.23 -6.93 -5.02
CA TYR A 131 7.79 -7.19 -6.35
C TYR A 131 9.13 -7.96 -6.23
N ALA A 132 10.00 -7.54 -5.31
CA ALA A 132 11.30 -8.20 -5.10
C ALA A 132 11.12 -9.66 -4.67
N ASP A 133 10.25 -9.93 -3.69
CA ASP A 133 9.98 -11.28 -3.17
C ASP A 133 9.39 -12.19 -4.27
N ASN A 134 8.53 -11.66 -5.16
CA ASN A 134 7.89 -12.44 -6.23
C ASN A 134 8.78 -12.68 -7.46
N ASN A 135 9.89 -11.94 -7.58
CA ASN A 135 10.87 -12.07 -8.65
C ASN A 135 12.23 -12.59 -8.14
N ASP A 136 12.31 -13.08 -6.90
CA ASP A 136 13.54 -13.60 -6.24
C ASP A 136 14.70 -12.58 -6.24
N LEU A 137 14.39 -11.27 -6.19
CA LEU A 137 15.38 -10.19 -6.23
C LEU A 137 15.84 -9.82 -4.82
N LYS A 138 17.13 -9.49 -4.71
CA LYS A 138 17.79 -9.09 -3.47
C LYS A 138 18.61 -7.82 -3.66
N ILE A 139 18.96 -7.19 -2.55
CA ILE A 139 19.90 -6.07 -2.56
C ILE A 139 21.22 -6.53 -3.18
N GLY A 140 21.71 -5.79 -4.15
CA GLY A 140 22.88 -6.08 -4.95
C GLY A 140 22.58 -6.71 -6.32
N ASP A 141 21.37 -7.22 -6.55
CA ASP A 141 20.97 -7.72 -7.86
C ASP A 141 20.76 -6.57 -8.85
N THR A 142 20.72 -6.91 -10.12
CA THR A 142 20.58 -5.93 -11.21
C THR A 142 19.24 -6.10 -11.91
N LEU A 143 18.57 -4.99 -12.14
CA LEU A 143 17.41 -4.87 -13.03
C LEU A 143 17.85 -4.22 -14.34
N GLU A 144 17.28 -4.65 -15.45
CA GLU A 144 17.63 -4.17 -16.80
C GLU A 144 16.39 -4.00 -17.68
N ASP A 145 16.39 -2.95 -18.53
CA ASP A 145 15.37 -2.75 -19.57
C ASP A 145 15.88 -3.07 -20.98
N GLY A 146 17.13 -3.56 -21.10
CA GLY A 146 17.82 -3.82 -22.37
C GLY A 146 18.67 -2.64 -22.86
N THR A 147 18.51 -1.45 -22.31
CA THR A 147 19.30 -0.25 -22.60
C THR A 147 20.07 0.25 -21.39
N LYS A 148 19.49 0.11 -20.22
CA LYS A 148 20.02 0.53 -18.92
C LYS A 148 19.95 -0.61 -17.91
N SER A 149 20.75 -0.46 -16.87
CA SER A 149 20.76 -1.36 -15.74
C SER A 149 20.83 -0.61 -14.42
N TRP A 150 20.11 -1.10 -13.41
CA TRP A 150 20.08 -0.52 -12.07
C TRP A 150 20.41 -1.58 -11.03
N THR A 151 21.29 -1.22 -10.09
CA THR A 151 21.56 -2.06 -8.92
C THR A 151 20.49 -1.83 -7.86
N VAL A 152 19.86 -2.88 -7.37
CA VAL A 152 18.92 -2.84 -6.25
C VAL A 152 19.68 -2.49 -4.98
N THR A 153 19.41 -1.31 -4.40
CA THR A 153 20.08 -0.84 -3.19
C THR A 153 19.22 -0.90 -1.95
N GLY A 154 17.90 -1.01 -2.12
CA GLY A 154 16.97 -1.09 -1.00
C GLY A 154 15.65 -1.74 -1.36
N LEU A 155 15.02 -2.28 -0.33
CA LEU A 155 13.65 -2.80 -0.39
C LEU A 155 12.75 -1.88 0.40
N VAL A 156 11.65 -1.44 -0.21
CA VAL A 156 10.71 -0.48 0.36
C VAL A 156 9.31 -1.06 0.45
N ALA A 157 8.51 -0.55 1.38
CA ALA A 157 7.07 -0.72 1.39
C ALA A 157 6.43 0.66 1.11
N LEU A 158 5.44 0.64 0.24
CA LEU A 158 4.76 1.82 -0.26
C LEU A 158 3.30 1.78 0.20
N SER A 159 2.87 2.73 1.03
CA SER A 159 1.47 2.75 1.49
C SER A 159 0.49 3.20 0.39
N ASP A 160 0.96 3.95 -0.60
CA ASP A 160 0.21 4.29 -1.82
C ASP A 160 0.16 3.16 -2.86
N TYR A 161 0.97 2.11 -2.66
CA TYR A 161 0.97 0.83 -3.37
C TYR A 161 0.99 -0.33 -2.37
N SER A 162 0.04 -0.34 -1.43
CA SER A 162 -0.10 -1.46 -0.48
C SER A 162 -0.36 -2.79 -1.20
N CYS A 163 -0.97 -2.71 -2.39
CA CYS A 163 -1.02 -3.77 -3.40
C CYS A 163 -0.59 -3.21 -4.76
N LEU A 164 0.15 -4.00 -5.53
CA LEU A 164 0.76 -3.58 -6.80
C LEU A 164 -0.23 -3.64 -7.97
N PHE A 165 -1.29 -2.81 -7.90
CA PHE A 165 -2.18 -2.56 -9.04
C PHE A 165 -1.49 -1.63 -10.03
N GLN A 166 -1.35 -2.07 -11.28
CA GLN A 166 -0.81 -1.20 -12.34
C GLN A 166 -1.83 -0.12 -12.72
N ASN A 167 -3.10 -0.51 -12.87
CA ASN A 167 -4.19 0.41 -13.16
C ASN A 167 -5.29 0.28 -12.13
N ASN A 168 -5.96 1.38 -11.81
CA ASN A 168 -7.06 1.39 -10.86
C ASN A 168 -8.30 0.60 -11.33
N SER A 169 -8.37 0.28 -12.62
CA SER A 169 -9.43 -0.56 -13.23
C SER A 169 -9.13 -2.05 -13.22
N ASP A 170 -7.93 -2.46 -12.81
CA ASP A 170 -7.54 -3.86 -12.79
C ASP A 170 -8.33 -4.60 -11.69
N THR A 171 -8.74 -5.81 -11.97
CA THR A 171 -9.51 -6.64 -11.02
C THR A 171 -8.64 -7.35 -10.01
N MET A 172 -7.34 -7.51 -10.31
CA MET A 172 -6.33 -8.13 -9.44
C MET A 172 -4.98 -7.48 -9.70
N PHE A 173 -4.17 -7.39 -8.66
CA PHE A 173 -2.76 -7.00 -8.77
C PHE A 173 -1.88 -8.18 -9.17
N ASP A 174 -0.76 -7.90 -9.82
CA ASP A 174 0.22 -8.91 -10.24
C ASP A 174 1.65 -8.44 -9.89
N ALA A 175 2.09 -8.80 -8.70
CA ALA A 175 3.42 -8.43 -8.20
C ALA A 175 4.59 -9.13 -8.91
N VAL A 176 4.33 -10.08 -9.80
CA VAL A 176 5.35 -10.66 -10.69
C VAL A 176 5.56 -9.76 -11.90
N LYS A 177 4.47 -9.23 -12.47
CA LYS A 177 4.50 -8.48 -13.73
C LYS A 177 4.55 -6.97 -13.58
N PHE A 178 4.23 -6.45 -12.40
CA PHE A 178 4.26 -5.02 -12.13
C PHE A 178 5.01 -4.73 -10.83
N GLY A 179 5.92 -3.76 -10.87
CA GLY A 179 6.69 -3.29 -9.74
C GLY A 179 6.78 -1.77 -9.70
N VAL A 180 7.13 -1.25 -8.54
CA VAL A 180 7.39 0.17 -8.31
C VAL A 180 8.83 0.33 -7.82
N GLY A 181 9.54 1.28 -8.41
CA GLY A 181 10.93 1.58 -8.08
C GLY A 181 11.16 3.08 -7.87
N LEU A 182 12.08 3.39 -6.97
CA LEU A 182 12.49 4.74 -6.64
C LEU A 182 13.95 4.94 -7.04
N VAL A 183 14.19 5.99 -7.79
CA VAL A 183 15.51 6.37 -8.27
C VAL A 183 15.83 7.81 -7.85
N THR A 184 17.08 8.23 -8.03
CA THR A 184 17.43 9.63 -7.83
C THR A 184 16.78 10.52 -8.89
N GLU A 185 16.73 11.82 -8.64
CA GLU A 185 16.24 12.79 -9.64
C GLU A 185 17.09 12.77 -10.90
N GLU A 186 18.41 12.70 -10.74
CA GLU A 186 19.36 12.63 -11.85
C GLU A 186 19.14 11.37 -12.71
N GLU A 187 18.88 10.21 -12.08
CA GLU A 187 18.56 8.99 -12.83
C GLU A 187 17.23 9.12 -13.56
N PHE A 188 16.20 9.61 -12.88
CA PHE A 188 14.86 9.77 -13.44
C PHE A 188 14.87 10.67 -14.71
N ASP A 189 15.65 11.74 -14.69
CA ASP A 189 15.77 12.67 -15.82
C ASP A 189 16.51 12.05 -17.02
N THR A 190 17.19 10.90 -16.85
CA THR A 190 17.84 10.15 -17.93
C THR A 190 16.94 9.07 -18.54
N LEU A 191 15.79 8.78 -17.92
CA LEU A 191 14.81 7.82 -18.47
C LEU A 191 14.12 8.41 -19.71
N ASP A 192 13.39 7.55 -20.44
CA ASP A 192 12.66 7.96 -21.64
C ASP A 192 11.54 8.96 -21.31
N GLN A 193 11.82 10.24 -21.47
CA GLN A 193 10.90 11.33 -21.14
C GLN A 193 9.66 11.38 -22.06
N ASP A 194 9.65 10.69 -23.19
CA ASP A 194 8.45 10.55 -24.03
C ASP A 194 7.36 9.68 -23.37
N LYS A 195 7.76 8.87 -22.37
CA LYS A 195 6.86 8.04 -21.55
C LYS A 195 6.43 8.72 -20.25
N LEU A 196 6.89 9.95 -19.98
CA LEU A 196 6.60 10.66 -18.73
C LEU A 196 5.11 10.88 -18.53
N GLN A 197 4.60 10.46 -17.38
CA GLN A 197 3.23 10.69 -16.97
C GLN A 197 3.18 11.83 -15.96
N TYR A 198 2.44 12.89 -16.30
CA TYR A 198 2.23 14.03 -15.43
C TYR A 198 1.15 13.71 -14.39
N ASN A 199 1.52 12.86 -13.44
CA ASN A 199 0.69 12.48 -12.31
C ASN A 199 0.96 13.39 -11.13
N TYR A 200 -0.10 13.80 -10.43
CA TYR A 200 -0.06 14.67 -9.26
C TYR A 200 -0.80 14.00 -8.12
N ALA A 201 -0.21 14.05 -6.94
CA ALA A 201 -0.89 13.73 -5.70
C ALA A 201 -1.48 14.99 -5.08
N TRP A 202 -2.58 14.88 -4.35
CA TRP A 202 -3.06 15.96 -3.51
C TRP A 202 -3.32 15.49 -2.08
N THR A 203 -3.28 16.46 -1.15
CA THR A 203 -3.76 16.29 0.22
C THR A 203 -4.73 17.41 0.55
N TYR A 204 -5.79 17.12 1.32
CA TYR A 204 -6.70 18.16 1.81
C TYR A 204 -5.99 19.04 2.86
N ASN A 205 -6.22 20.36 2.81
CA ASN A 205 -5.79 21.27 3.87
C ASN A 205 -6.58 21.01 5.17
N GLU A 206 -7.87 20.68 5.04
CA GLU A 206 -8.74 20.23 6.11
C GLU A 206 -9.38 18.92 5.68
N LYS A 207 -9.09 17.83 6.39
CA LYS A 207 -9.60 16.51 6.02
C LYS A 207 -11.08 16.39 6.29
N PRO A 208 -11.86 15.78 5.36
CA PRO A 208 -13.26 15.45 5.57
C PRO A 208 -13.47 14.63 6.84
N GLN A 209 -14.59 14.84 7.53
CA GLN A 209 -14.89 14.18 8.81
C GLN A 209 -15.67 12.87 8.64
N SER A 210 -16.12 12.56 7.43
CA SER A 210 -16.87 11.35 7.11
C SER A 210 -16.68 10.94 5.65
N GLU A 211 -16.94 9.68 5.34
CA GLU A 211 -16.89 9.14 3.98
C GLU A 211 -17.86 9.85 3.01
N ILE A 212 -19.03 10.28 3.51
CA ILE A 212 -20.02 11.02 2.69
C ILE A 212 -19.46 12.39 2.33
N GLU A 213 -18.92 13.11 3.31
CA GLU A 213 -18.28 14.42 3.11
C GLU A 213 -17.09 14.31 2.16
N GLU A 214 -16.24 13.27 2.33
CA GLU A 214 -15.10 13.03 1.46
C GLU A 214 -15.53 12.85 -0.01
N LYS A 215 -16.59 12.08 -0.23
CA LYS A 215 -17.15 11.89 -1.57
C LYS A 215 -17.64 13.22 -2.17
N ASP A 216 -18.43 13.98 -1.42
CA ASP A 216 -18.97 15.27 -1.89
C ASP A 216 -17.85 16.27 -2.21
N VAL A 217 -16.87 16.39 -1.30
CA VAL A 217 -15.72 17.30 -1.47
C VAL A 217 -14.84 16.88 -2.65
N SER A 218 -14.59 15.57 -2.82
CA SER A 218 -13.78 15.08 -3.94
C SER A 218 -14.46 15.26 -5.30
N GLU A 219 -15.80 15.06 -5.37
CA GLU A 219 -16.56 15.32 -6.59
C GLU A 219 -16.55 16.81 -6.96
N ASP A 220 -16.69 17.69 -5.98
CA ASP A 220 -16.65 19.13 -6.20
C ASP A 220 -15.25 19.61 -6.58
N LEU A 221 -14.20 19.02 -5.99
CA LEU A 221 -12.82 19.24 -6.39
C LEU A 221 -12.59 18.83 -7.85
N MET A 222 -13.03 17.63 -8.24
CA MET A 222 -12.92 17.14 -9.61
C MET A 222 -13.60 18.10 -10.62
N LYS A 223 -14.85 18.55 -10.32
CA LYS A 223 -15.57 19.50 -11.15
C LYS A 223 -14.87 20.87 -11.24
N ALA A 224 -14.25 21.31 -10.14
CA ALA A 224 -13.51 22.57 -10.09
C ALA A 224 -12.20 22.47 -10.89
N MET A 225 -11.46 21.38 -10.73
CA MET A 225 -10.22 21.11 -11.47
C MET A 225 -10.46 20.98 -12.97
N GLY A 226 -11.56 20.31 -13.39
CA GLY A 226 -11.93 20.18 -14.80
C GLY A 226 -12.25 21.51 -15.51
N LYS A 227 -12.42 22.61 -14.76
CA LYS A 227 -12.53 23.97 -15.32
C LYS A 227 -11.17 24.65 -15.54
N VAL A 228 -10.13 24.13 -14.90
CA VAL A 228 -8.77 24.70 -14.91
C VAL A 228 -7.86 23.92 -15.84
N VAL A 229 -8.01 22.58 -15.86
CA VAL A 229 -7.15 21.64 -16.60
C VAL A 229 -7.97 20.52 -17.22
N THR A 230 -7.44 19.92 -18.29
CA THR A 230 -8.00 18.68 -18.83
C THR A 230 -7.46 17.51 -17.99
N LEU A 231 -8.36 16.86 -17.27
CA LEU A 231 -8.04 15.66 -16.48
C LEU A 231 -8.08 14.43 -17.38
N GLU A 232 -7.02 13.64 -17.40
CA GLU A 232 -7.00 12.30 -18.00
C GLU A 232 -7.49 11.24 -17.02
N ASN A 233 -7.16 11.44 -15.75
CA ASN A 233 -7.59 10.59 -14.66
C ASN A 233 -7.79 11.43 -13.39
N PHE A 234 -8.69 10.98 -12.51
CA PHE A 234 -8.92 11.55 -11.18
C PHE A 234 -9.34 10.42 -10.23
N VAL A 235 -8.53 10.13 -9.24
CA VAL A 235 -8.72 9.01 -8.32
C VAL A 235 -8.62 9.50 -6.88
N PRO A 236 -9.75 9.70 -6.17
CA PRO A 236 -9.73 9.91 -4.73
C PRO A 236 -9.18 8.68 -4.01
N GLN A 237 -8.62 8.86 -2.82
CA GLN A 237 -8.01 7.78 -2.04
C GLN A 237 -8.96 6.60 -1.84
N TYR A 238 -10.24 6.86 -1.49
CA TYR A 238 -11.25 5.82 -1.26
C TYR A 238 -11.65 5.02 -2.53
N GLN A 239 -11.17 5.41 -3.70
CA GLN A 239 -11.33 4.68 -4.96
C GLN A 239 -10.00 4.11 -5.49
N ASN A 240 -8.89 4.37 -4.81
CA ASN A 240 -7.57 3.91 -5.26
C ASN A 240 -7.32 2.47 -4.78
N GLN A 241 -7.50 1.50 -5.68
CA GLN A 241 -7.33 0.07 -5.39
C GLN A 241 -5.95 -0.26 -4.81
N ALA A 242 -4.90 0.40 -5.28
CA ALA A 242 -3.54 0.20 -4.78
C ALA A 242 -3.41 0.59 -3.28
N ILE A 243 -4.23 1.51 -2.81
CA ILE A 243 -4.24 1.96 -1.41
C ILE A 243 -5.22 1.13 -0.58
N ILE A 244 -6.50 1.04 -1.00
CA ILE A 244 -7.59 0.55 -0.14
C ILE A 244 -7.69 -0.97 -0.07
N PHE A 245 -7.22 -1.71 -1.09
CA PHE A 245 -7.43 -3.15 -1.19
C PHE A 245 -6.98 -3.92 0.07
N THR A 246 -5.80 -3.60 0.60
CA THR A 246 -5.27 -4.23 1.82
C THR A 246 -6.15 -3.96 3.05
N GLY A 247 -6.65 -2.73 3.19
CA GLY A 247 -7.54 -2.37 4.30
C GLY A 247 -8.88 -3.07 4.23
N ASP A 248 -9.47 -3.16 3.04
CA ASP A 248 -10.75 -3.84 2.79
C ASP A 248 -10.64 -5.34 3.02
N ASP A 249 -9.55 -5.97 2.59
CA ASP A 249 -9.28 -7.40 2.79
C ASP A 249 -9.15 -7.73 4.28
N MET A 250 -8.31 -6.99 5.02
CA MET A 250 -8.16 -7.15 6.48
C MET A 250 -9.47 -6.89 7.23
N GLY A 251 -10.26 -5.90 6.82
CA GLY A 251 -11.56 -5.59 7.41
C GLY A 251 -12.56 -6.71 7.21
N SER A 252 -12.58 -7.34 6.04
CA SER A 252 -13.43 -8.49 5.69
C SER A 252 -13.07 -9.72 6.50
N ASP A 253 -11.78 -10.02 6.66
CA ASP A 253 -11.29 -11.15 7.46
C ASP A 253 -11.67 -11.01 8.92
N LYS A 254 -11.54 -9.82 9.50
CA LYS A 254 -11.97 -9.54 10.87
C LYS A 254 -13.45 -9.72 11.05
N ALA A 255 -14.28 -9.23 10.13
CA ALA A 255 -15.74 -9.38 10.19
C ALA A 255 -16.14 -10.86 10.15
N MET A 256 -15.50 -11.66 9.30
CA MET A 256 -15.75 -13.10 9.18
C MET A 256 -15.39 -13.85 10.48
N MET A 257 -14.25 -13.54 11.10
CA MET A 257 -13.80 -14.16 12.36
C MET A 257 -14.70 -13.83 13.56
N VAL A 258 -15.32 -12.66 13.58
CA VAL A 258 -16.24 -12.26 14.67
C VAL A 258 -17.60 -12.94 14.53
N MET A 259 -17.98 -13.40 13.32
CA MET A 259 -19.22 -14.11 13.07
C MET A 259 -19.13 -15.63 13.34
N LEU A 260 -17.94 -16.20 13.46
CA LEU A 260 -17.67 -17.61 13.80
C LEU A 260 -17.62 -17.83 15.32
#